data_c664973c0ff0ca14d68abddaedca22da
#
_entry.id   c664973c0ff0ca14d68abddaedca22da
#
_cell.length_a   1.000
_cell.length_b   1.000
_cell.length_c   1.000
_cell.angle_alpha   90.00
_cell.angle_beta   90.00
_cell.angle_gamma   90.00
#
_symmetry.space_group_name_H-M   'P 1'
#
loop_
_entity.id
_entity.type
_entity.pdbx_description
1 polymer ?
#
loop_
_entity_poly.entity_id
_entity_poly.type
_entity_poly.pdbx_seq_one_letter_code
_entity_poly.pdbx_strand_id
1 'polypeptide(L)'
;MLTDIEIAQAATPQPISAIAQKAGVPEQYLEQYGTTKAKVDYNLLRDEQHTPGKLVLVTAINPTPAGEGKTTTTVGLADALQKRGKNPVVALREPSLGPVFGIKGGAAGGGYAQVIPMEDINLHFTGDFHAIGAANNLLAALLDAHIHNGNELGIDVRKITWKRVVDMNDRQLRNIVCGLGGRANGVPREDGFDITVASEIMAIFCLATSITDLKERLGRIVVGYTFDDQPVTAHDLHAEGAMAALLKDALKPNLVQTLEGTPAFVHGGPFANIAHGCNSIMATQMARALGDYCITEAGFGADLGAEKFLDIKCRLTGLKPDAVVVVATVRALKNHGGVAKDALNEENLQALEAGLPNLLQHVENITNVYNLPCVVAINRFPTDTEAELKLVEDKCRELGVNVALSEVWAKGGEGGLALADEVVRLCENGDEAGRSADTFQFSYGDDLSLREKIEAVAKNVYRADGVDFEAKAAKELAKLEKLGFGDMPVCMAKTQYSFSDDQTKLGAPRGFRITVRDAKVSAGAGFVVALTGNIMTMPGLGKSPAAFKIDVDETGRITGLF
;
A
#
# COMPACT_ATOMS: atom_id res chain seq x y z
N MET A 1 8.56 -29.39 4.57
CA MET A 1 8.88 -27.97 4.89
C MET A 1 7.64 -27.42 5.58
N LEU A 2 7.81 -26.73 6.71
CA LEU A 2 6.68 -26.13 7.43
C LEU A 2 6.05 -25.01 6.58
N THR A 3 4.74 -24.87 6.68
CA THR A 3 4.00 -23.74 6.11
C THR A 3 4.23 -22.46 6.92
N ASP A 4 3.91 -21.29 6.35
CA ASP A 4 4.10 -20.00 7.02
C ASP A 4 3.34 -19.93 8.36
N ILE A 5 2.10 -20.45 8.41
CA ILE A 5 1.34 -20.51 9.68
C ILE A 5 1.94 -21.49 10.68
N GLU A 6 2.46 -22.63 10.26
CA GLU A 6 3.11 -23.59 11.17
C GLU A 6 4.38 -23.00 11.79
N ILE A 7 5.17 -22.23 11.01
CA ILE A 7 6.34 -21.51 11.50
C ILE A 7 5.91 -20.45 12.53
N ALA A 8 4.89 -19.66 12.23
CA ALA A 8 4.37 -18.63 13.13
C ALA A 8 3.82 -19.22 14.43
N GLN A 9 3.06 -20.34 14.35
CA GLN A 9 2.49 -21.03 15.50
C GLN A 9 3.54 -21.75 16.36
N ALA A 10 4.68 -22.11 15.81
CA ALA A 10 5.80 -22.71 16.55
C ALA A 10 6.64 -21.66 17.30
N ALA A 11 6.49 -20.39 16.96
CA ALA A 11 7.22 -19.30 17.61
C ALA A 11 6.71 -19.02 19.03
N THR A 12 7.60 -18.56 19.88
CA THR A 12 7.26 -18.05 21.22
C THR A 12 7.44 -16.53 21.23
N PRO A 13 6.36 -15.74 21.05
CA PRO A 13 6.45 -14.29 21.06
C PRO A 13 6.96 -13.77 22.41
N GLN A 14 7.79 -12.73 22.36
CA GLN A 14 8.09 -11.96 23.56
C GLN A 14 6.85 -11.17 24.01
N PRO A 15 6.70 -10.86 25.31
CA PRO A 15 5.67 -9.94 25.76
C PRO A 15 5.75 -8.60 25.02
N ILE A 16 4.62 -8.05 24.58
CA ILE A 16 4.61 -6.81 23.82
C ILE A 16 5.18 -5.62 24.60
N SER A 17 5.10 -5.65 25.93
CA SER A 17 5.76 -4.66 26.78
C SER A 17 7.28 -4.68 26.67
N ALA A 18 7.90 -5.87 26.49
CA ALA A 18 9.33 -5.99 26.25
C ALA A 18 9.72 -5.46 24.86
N ILE A 19 8.90 -5.70 23.85
CA ILE A 19 9.10 -5.14 22.50
C ILE A 19 8.94 -3.62 22.53
N ALA A 20 7.94 -3.09 23.23
CA ALA A 20 7.74 -1.66 23.40
C ALA A 20 8.95 -1.01 24.10
N GLN A 21 9.45 -1.62 25.17
CA GLN A 21 10.66 -1.17 25.86
C GLN A 21 11.88 -1.18 24.93
N LYS A 22 12.06 -2.24 24.16
CA LYS A 22 13.12 -2.36 23.15
C LYS A 22 13.04 -1.27 22.10
N ALA A 23 11.82 -0.92 21.65
CA ALA A 23 11.58 0.17 20.71
C ALA A 23 11.70 1.56 21.35
N GLY A 24 11.85 1.66 22.67
CA GLY A 24 11.92 2.94 23.38
C GLY A 24 10.56 3.63 23.57
N VAL A 25 9.45 2.89 23.52
CA VAL A 25 8.10 3.42 23.78
C VAL A 25 7.89 3.59 25.28
N PRO A 26 7.67 4.83 25.81
CA PRO A 26 7.35 5.03 27.21
C PRO A 26 6.00 4.38 27.55
N GLU A 27 5.88 3.83 28.77
CA GLU A 27 4.72 3.06 29.21
C GLU A 27 3.40 3.86 29.11
N GLN A 28 3.43 5.16 29.34
CA GLN A 28 2.26 6.03 29.27
C GLN A 28 1.62 6.14 27.85
N TYR A 29 2.38 5.79 26.81
CA TYR A 29 1.88 5.79 25.43
C TYR A 29 1.53 4.37 24.94
N LEU A 30 1.68 3.34 25.77
CA LEU A 30 1.45 1.94 25.39
C LEU A 30 0.08 1.48 25.90
N GLU A 31 -0.78 1.06 24.97
CA GLU A 31 -2.08 0.45 25.25
C GLU A 31 -2.07 -1.01 24.79
N GLN A 32 -1.97 -1.94 25.75
CA GLN A 32 -1.83 -3.36 25.44
C GLN A 32 -3.17 -3.99 25.00
N TYR A 33 -3.13 -4.74 23.91
CA TYR A 33 -4.21 -5.57 23.39
C TYR A 33 -3.84 -7.05 23.57
N GLY A 34 -3.95 -7.54 24.79
CA GLY A 34 -3.42 -8.85 25.18
C GLY A 34 -1.89 -8.80 25.40
N THR A 35 -1.21 -9.95 25.22
CA THR A 35 0.21 -10.11 25.55
C THR A 35 1.15 -9.90 24.37
N THR A 36 0.66 -9.95 23.14
CA THR A 36 1.47 -10.01 21.90
C THR A 36 1.28 -8.83 20.96
N LYS A 37 0.36 -7.93 21.24
CA LYS A 37 0.07 -6.74 20.45
C LYS A 37 -0.31 -5.55 21.33
N ALA A 38 -0.06 -4.35 20.86
CA ALA A 38 -0.43 -3.11 21.54
C ALA A 38 -0.71 -2.01 20.52
N LYS A 39 -1.38 -0.94 20.96
CA LYS A 39 -1.40 0.34 20.27
C LYS A 39 -0.43 1.31 20.92
N VAL A 40 0.17 2.18 20.12
CA VAL A 40 1.02 3.27 20.59
C VAL A 40 0.31 4.59 20.34
N ASP A 41 0.14 5.39 21.39
CA ASP A 41 -0.52 6.68 21.30
C ASP A 41 0.28 7.64 20.42
N TYR A 42 -0.36 8.22 19.42
CA TYR A 42 0.24 9.16 18.49
C TYR A 42 0.71 10.47 19.16
N ASN A 43 0.23 10.77 20.37
CA ASN A 43 0.74 11.92 21.15
C ASN A 43 2.23 11.79 21.48
N LEU A 44 2.80 10.59 21.48
CA LEU A 44 4.25 10.38 21.60
C LEU A 44 5.04 11.22 20.59
N LEU A 45 4.56 11.31 19.34
CA LEU A 45 5.22 12.11 18.30
C LEU A 45 5.19 13.61 18.55
N ARG A 46 4.23 14.09 19.33
CA ARG A 46 4.08 15.51 19.69
C ARG A 46 4.84 15.86 20.97
N ASP A 47 4.75 14.98 21.97
CA ASP A 47 5.17 15.29 23.33
C ASP A 47 6.66 14.99 23.57
N GLU A 48 7.24 14.11 22.76
CA GLU A 48 8.65 13.72 22.86
C GLU A 48 9.48 14.28 21.70
N GLN A 49 10.73 14.65 21.99
CA GLN A 49 11.68 15.07 20.95
C GLN A 49 12.41 13.84 20.40
N HIS A 50 12.35 13.67 19.10
CA HIS A 50 12.98 12.55 18.41
C HIS A 50 13.90 13.04 17.29
N THR A 51 15.05 12.39 17.13
CA THR A 51 15.86 12.50 15.93
C THR A 51 15.37 11.45 14.95
N PRO A 52 14.79 11.84 13.80
CA PRO A 52 14.23 10.87 12.87
C PRO A 52 15.29 9.91 12.32
N GLY A 53 15.04 8.62 12.41
CA GLY A 53 15.87 7.60 11.78
C GLY A 53 15.78 7.61 10.25
N LYS A 54 16.67 6.84 9.62
CA LYS A 54 16.75 6.65 8.18
C LYS A 54 15.47 5.98 7.65
N LEU A 55 14.99 6.44 6.49
CA LEU A 55 13.81 5.87 5.83
C LEU A 55 14.23 4.99 4.66
N VAL A 56 13.94 3.71 4.73
CA VAL A 56 14.20 2.73 3.66
C VAL A 56 12.87 2.28 3.07
N LEU A 57 12.69 2.52 1.78
CA LEU A 57 11.52 2.07 1.02
C LEU A 57 11.81 0.76 0.31
N VAL A 58 11.06 -0.29 0.62
CA VAL A 58 11.09 -1.56 -0.10
C VAL A 58 9.95 -1.60 -1.12
N THR A 59 10.30 -1.81 -2.37
CA THR A 59 9.36 -1.96 -3.49
C THR A 59 9.75 -3.18 -4.33
N ALA A 60 9.12 -3.39 -5.47
CA ALA A 60 9.41 -4.54 -6.32
C ALA A 60 9.18 -4.22 -7.81
N ILE A 61 9.54 -5.16 -8.66
CA ILE A 61 9.12 -5.21 -10.06
C ILE A 61 7.60 -5.42 -10.17
N ASN A 62 7.03 -5.32 -11.39
CA ASN A 62 5.61 -5.62 -11.60
C ASN A 62 5.29 -7.04 -11.11
N PRO A 63 4.18 -7.21 -10.35
CA PRO A 63 3.84 -8.50 -9.78
C PRO A 63 3.53 -9.56 -10.84
N THR A 64 3.91 -10.79 -10.52
CA THR A 64 3.66 -11.98 -11.33
C THR A 64 2.89 -13.04 -10.52
N PRO A 65 2.34 -14.08 -11.15
CA PRO A 65 1.73 -15.19 -10.41
C PRO A 65 2.71 -15.94 -9.49
N ALA A 66 4.01 -15.73 -9.65
CA ALA A 66 5.05 -16.35 -8.81
C ALA A 66 5.25 -15.62 -7.47
N GLY A 67 4.86 -14.34 -7.39
CA GLY A 67 5.13 -13.47 -6.26
C GLY A 67 6.60 -12.99 -6.22
N GLU A 68 6.85 -11.84 -5.62
CA GLU A 68 8.19 -11.23 -5.54
C GLU A 68 8.79 -11.29 -4.14
N GLY A 69 7.96 -11.51 -3.10
CA GLY A 69 8.40 -11.62 -1.71
C GLY A 69 8.80 -10.28 -1.07
N LYS A 70 8.13 -9.22 -1.43
CA LYS A 70 8.39 -7.85 -0.95
C LYS A 70 8.31 -7.73 0.58
N THR A 71 7.20 -8.14 1.19
CA THR A 71 7.01 -8.09 2.64
C THR A 71 8.01 -8.99 3.38
N THR A 72 8.27 -10.18 2.86
CA THR A 72 9.31 -11.10 3.37
C THR A 72 10.68 -10.43 3.37
N THR A 73 11.05 -9.76 2.26
CA THR A 73 12.31 -9.01 2.17
C THR A 73 12.35 -7.84 3.14
N THR A 74 11.23 -7.10 3.30
CA THR A 74 11.12 -5.98 4.24
C THR A 74 11.38 -6.42 5.68
N VAL A 75 10.73 -7.48 6.12
CA VAL A 75 10.87 -8.05 7.47
C VAL A 75 12.27 -8.62 7.66
N GLY A 76 12.76 -9.44 6.72
CA GLY A 76 14.09 -10.05 6.82
C GLY A 76 15.22 -9.02 6.77
N LEU A 77 15.09 -7.93 6.03
CA LEU A 77 16.03 -6.82 6.06
C LEU A 77 16.10 -6.15 7.43
N ALA A 78 14.94 -5.94 8.07
CA ALA A 78 14.91 -5.37 9.42
C ALA A 78 15.59 -6.31 10.43
N ASP A 79 15.29 -7.61 10.39
CA ASP A 79 15.95 -8.60 11.26
C ASP A 79 17.47 -8.66 10.98
N ALA A 80 17.91 -8.52 9.72
CA ALA A 80 19.31 -8.45 9.35
C ALA A 80 20.01 -7.18 9.88
N LEU A 81 19.36 -6.03 9.81
CA LEU A 81 19.85 -4.77 10.41
C LEU A 81 20.00 -4.89 11.92
N GLN A 82 19.05 -5.55 12.60
CA GLN A 82 19.16 -5.84 14.03
C GLN A 82 20.39 -6.72 14.33
N LYS A 83 20.66 -7.75 13.52
CA LYS A 83 21.87 -8.57 13.65
C LYS A 83 23.17 -7.78 13.42
N ARG A 84 23.12 -6.70 12.67
CA ARG A 84 24.22 -5.73 12.49
C ARG A 84 24.32 -4.69 13.62
N GLY A 85 23.53 -4.84 14.69
CA GLY A 85 23.57 -3.95 15.85
C GLY A 85 22.90 -2.59 15.63
N LYS A 86 22.05 -2.47 14.58
CA LYS A 86 21.20 -1.31 14.38
C LYS A 86 19.87 -1.47 15.12
N ASN A 87 19.12 -0.39 15.29
CA ASN A 87 17.77 -0.39 15.86
C ASN A 87 16.73 -0.17 14.76
N PRO A 88 16.37 -1.19 13.99
CA PRO A 88 15.34 -1.06 12.98
C PRO A 88 13.94 -1.14 13.60
N VAL A 89 13.00 -0.40 13.01
CA VAL A 89 11.57 -0.56 13.24
C VAL A 89 10.88 -0.71 11.89
N VAL A 90 10.04 -1.73 11.78
CA VAL A 90 9.30 -2.02 10.55
C VAL A 90 7.98 -1.25 10.55
N ALA A 91 7.53 -0.77 9.39
CA ALA A 91 6.20 -0.20 9.20
C ALA A 91 5.51 -0.84 7.98
N LEU A 92 4.44 -1.60 8.23
CA LEU A 92 3.72 -2.41 7.24
C LEU A 92 2.25 -2.01 7.12
N ARG A 93 1.63 -2.45 6.03
CA ARG A 93 0.18 -2.39 5.88
C ARG A 93 -0.49 -3.54 6.60
N GLU A 94 -1.68 -3.25 7.14
CA GLU A 94 -2.59 -4.26 7.66
C GLU A 94 -3.32 -4.96 6.50
N PRO A 95 -3.42 -6.31 6.50
CA PRO A 95 -4.13 -7.05 5.45
C PRO A 95 -5.65 -6.93 5.58
N SER A 96 -6.34 -6.94 4.43
CA SER A 96 -7.80 -6.97 4.32
C SER A 96 -8.32 -8.40 4.27
N LEU A 97 -9.45 -8.68 4.91
CA LEU A 97 -10.10 -9.99 4.93
C LEU A 97 -10.44 -10.51 3.53
N GLY A 98 -10.87 -9.64 2.63
CA GLY A 98 -11.22 -10.05 1.27
C GLY A 98 -10.07 -10.75 0.54
N PRO A 99 -8.87 -10.19 0.42
CA PRO A 99 -7.68 -10.87 -0.11
C PRO A 99 -7.28 -12.11 0.67
N VAL A 100 -7.35 -12.09 2.00
CA VAL A 100 -6.99 -13.24 2.87
C VAL A 100 -7.87 -14.45 2.58
N PHE A 101 -9.18 -14.27 2.48
CA PHE A 101 -10.13 -15.34 2.13
C PHE A 101 -10.26 -15.57 0.62
N GLY A 102 -9.67 -14.72 -0.22
CA GLY A 102 -9.70 -14.78 -1.68
C GLY A 102 -8.59 -15.62 -2.31
N ILE A 103 -7.65 -14.97 -2.97
CA ILE A 103 -6.58 -15.62 -3.75
C ILE A 103 -5.19 -15.35 -3.17
N LYS A 104 -5.00 -14.21 -2.51
CA LYS A 104 -3.70 -13.77 -1.99
C LYS A 104 -3.51 -14.18 -0.55
N GLY A 105 -2.30 -14.63 -0.25
CA GLY A 105 -1.79 -14.73 1.10
C GLY A 105 -1.82 -13.40 1.87
N GLY A 106 -1.78 -13.49 3.20
CA GLY A 106 -1.73 -12.33 4.10
C GLY A 106 -0.47 -11.49 3.93
N ALA A 107 -0.46 -10.33 4.57
CA ALA A 107 0.64 -9.36 4.49
C ALA A 107 1.65 -9.47 5.66
N ALA A 108 1.78 -10.64 6.29
CA ALA A 108 2.66 -10.82 7.45
C ALA A 108 4.12 -11.22 7.11
N GLY A 109 4.45 -11.35 5.83
CA GLY A 109 5.72 -11.94 5.37
C GLY A 109 5.59 -13.44 5.10
N GLY A 110 6.70 -14.18 5.08
CA GLY A 110 6.71 -15.63 4.84
C GLY A 110 8.00 -16.29 5.31
N GLY A 111 7.95 -17.62 5.50
CA GLY A 111 9.05 -18.40 6.05
C GLY A 111 9.49 -17.88 7.41
N TYR A 112 10.78 -17.73 7.58
CA TYR A 112 11.38 -17.20 8.82
C TYR A 112 11.45 -15.67 8.88
N ALA A 113 10.94 -14.97 7.87
CA ALA A 113 10.83 -13.50 7.84
C ALA A 113 9.36 -13.09 7.91
N GLN A 114 8.76 -13.20 9.10
CA GLN A 114 7.35 -12.91 9.37
C GLN A 114 7.18 -11.98 10.55
N VAL A 115 6.05 -11.25 10.54
CA VAL A 115 5.52 -10.50 11.69
C VAL A 115 4.47 -11.35 12.40
N ILE A 116 4.52 -11.40 13.72
CA ILE A 116 3.61 -12.18 14.57
C ILE A 116 2.92 -11.28 15.60
N PRO A 117 1.69 -11.63 16.04
CA PRO A 117 0.92 -12.86 15.78
C PRO A 117 0.26 -12.84 14.38
N MET A 118 0.63 -13.81 13.53
CA MET A 118 0.19 -13.88 12.13
C MET A 118 -1.34 -14.02 12.00
N GLU A 119 -1.96 -14.87 12.82
CA GLU A 119 -3.40 -15.14 12.78
C GLU A 119 -4.19 -13.87 13.07
N ASP A 120 -3.87 -13.15 14.17
CA ASP A 120 -4.56 -11.93 14.56
C ASP A 120 -4.42 -10.85 13.48
N ILE A 121 -3.21 -10.67 12.94
CA ILE A 121 -2.93 -9.67 11.90
C ILE A 121 -3.78 -9.93 10.64
N ASN A 122 -3.94 -11.19 10.24
CA ASN A 122 -4.67 -11.55 9.03
C ASN A 122 -6.19 -11.70 9.21
N LEU A 123 -6.69 -11.76 10.42
CA LEU A 123 -8.12 -11.91 10.72
C LEU A 123 -8.68 -10.66 11.40
N HIS A 124 -8.91 -10.73 12.71
CA HIS A 124 -9.37 -9.58 13.52
C HIS A 124 -8.21 -9.08 14.38
N PHE A 125 -7.53 -8.04 13.91
CA PHE A 125 -6.32 -7.56 14.56
C PHE A 125 -6.64 -6.75 15.83
N THR A 126 -6.93 -5.45 15.67
CA THR A 126 -7.27 -4.54 16.78
C THR A 126 -8.56 -3.77 16.53
N GLY A 127 -9.24 -4.04 15.42
CA GLY A 127 -10.52 -3.44 15.06
C GLY A 127 -10.45 -2.20 14.16
N ASP A 128 -9.28 -1.87 13.61
CA ASP A 128 -9.10 -0.67 12.78
C ASP A 128 -9.97 -0.71 11.52
N PHE A 129 -10.02 -1.85 10.82
CA PHE A 129 -10.87 -2.00 9.63
C PHE A 129 -12.35 -1.94 9.95
N HIS A 130 -12.76 -2.49 11.10
CA HIS A 130 -14.13 -2.35 11.58
C HIS A 130 -14.48 -0.87 11.84
N ALA A 131 -13.60 -0.12 12.49
CA ALA A 131 -13.79 1.31 12.75
C ALA A 131 -13.89 2.12 11.44
N ILE A 132 -13.03 1.82 10.46
CA ILE A 132 -13.05 2.44 9.12
C ILE A 132 -14.38 2.14 8.41
N GLY A 133 -14.81 0.87 8.41
CA GLY A 133 -16.08 0.47 7.83
C GLY A 133 -17.26 1.14 8.50
N ALA A 134 -17.26 1.22 9.83
CA ALA A 134 -18.30 1.88 10.61
C ALA A 134 -18.37 3.38 10.29
N ALA A 135 -17.26 4.08 10.23
CA ALA A 135 -17.20 5.51 9.88
C ALA A 135 -17.70 5.77 8.45
N ASN A 136 -17.30 4.94 7.49
CA ASN A 136 -17.76 5.04 6.11
C ASN A 136 -19.28 4.85 5.99
N ASN A 137 -19.81 3.84 6.66
CA ASN A 137 -21.22 3.50 6.58
C ASN A 137 -22.11 4.46 7.40
N LEU A 138 -21.56 5.08 8.46
CA LEU A 138 -22.21 6.18 9.16
C LEU A 138 -22.42 7.37 8.20
N LEU A 139 -21.41 7.76 7.41
CA LEU A 139 -21.56 8.84 6.45
C LEU A 139 -22.62 8.50 5.38
N ALA A 140 -22.65 7.27 4.89
CA ALA A 140 -23.68 6.82 3.95
C ALA A 140 -25.08 6.87 4.57
N ALA A 141 -25.23 6.49 5.84
CA ALA A 141 -26.50 6.55 6.56
C ALA A 141 -26.97 8.00 6.81
N LEU A 142 -26.04 8.91 7.14
CA LEU A 142 -26.35 10.34 7.32
C LEU A 142 -26.79 10.99 6.00
N LEU A 143 -26.14 10.64 4.89
CA LEU A 143 -26.51 11.09 3.54
C LEU A 143 -27.95 10.67 3.20
N ASP A 144 -28.29 9.38 3.37
CA ASP A 144 -29.61 8.87 3.09
C ASP A 144 -30.68 9.43 4.05
N ALA A 145 -30.32 9.63 5.33
CA ALA A 145 -31.19 10.27 6.30
C ALA A 145 -31.51 11.73 5.94
N HIS A 146 -30.49 12.49 5.48
CA HIS A 146 -30.69 13.86 5.02
C HIS A 146 -31.66 13.93 3.83
N ILE A 147 -31.47 13.06 2.84
CA ILE A 147 -32.35 12.99 1.66
C ILE A 147 -33.78 12.62 2.07
N HIS A 148 -33.95 11.63 2.98
CA HIS A 148 -35.23 11.18 3.47
C HIS A 148 -36.01 12.27 4.24
N ASN A 149 -35.29 13.07 5.04
CA ASN A 149 -35.87 14.08 5.93
C ASN A 149 -36.03 15.47 5.30
N GLY A 150 -36.02 15.59 3.99
CA GLY A 150 -36.36 16.82 3.29
C GLY A 150 -35.33 17.34 2.30
N ASN A 151 -34.12 16.80 2.30
CA ASN A 151 -33.06 17.11 1.34
C ASN A 151 -32.81 18.64 1.18
N GLU A 152 -32.65 19.34 2.31
CA GLU A 152 -32.46 20.79 2.33
C GLU A 152 -31.23 21.26 1.51
N LEU A 153 -30.20 20.43 1.42
CA LEU A 153 -29.01 20.68 0.59
C LEU A 153 -29.25 20.53 -0.90
N GLY A 154 -30.42 20.03 -1.33
CA GLY A 154 -30.75 19.84 -2.72
C GLY A 154 -29.87 18.82 -3.46
N ILE A 155 -29.54 17.71 -2.79
CA ILE A 155 -28.71 16.63 -3.35
C ILE A 155 -29.48 15.92 -4.47
N ASP A 156 -28.88 15.84 -5.66
CA ASP A 156 -29.40 15.00 -6.75
C ASP A 156 -29.02 13.53 -6.47
N VAL A 157 -30.01 12.69 -6.17
CA VAL A 157 -29.82 11.27 -5.86
C VAL A 157 -29.12 10.47 -6.97
N ARG A 158 -29.10 10.98 -8.21
CA ARG A 158 -28.41 10.39 -9.37
C ARG A 158 -26.94 10.79 -9.43
N LYS A 159 -26.51 11.76 -8.61
CA LYS A 159 -25.15 12.31 -8.57
C LYS A 159 -24.44 11.99 -7.25
N ILE A 160 -24.94 11.02 -6.49
CA ILE A 160 -24.28 10.53 -5.29
C ILE A 160 -23.05 9.72 -5.72
N THR A 161 -21.90 10.03 -5.10
CA THR A 161 -20.61 9.37 -5.37
C THR A 161 -20.16 8.48 -4.22
N TRP A 162 -20.77 8.63 -3.06
CA TRP A 162 -20.45 7.89 -1.84
C TRP A 162 -21.14 6.54 -1.79
N LYS A 163 -20.33 5.47 -1.60
CA LYS A 163 -20.82 4.10 -1.45
C LYS A 163 -20.62 3.59 -0.02
N ARG A 164 -21.30 2.51 0.31
CA ARG A 164 -21.05 1.71 1.51
C ARG A 164 -19.79 0.87 1.36
N VAL A 165 -19.31 0.28 2.43
CA VAL A 165 -18.16 -0.64 2.40
C VAL A 165 -18.40 -1.89 3.23
N VAL A 166 -17.71 -2.96 2.84
CA VAL A 166 -17.56 -4.19 3.60
C VAL A 166 -16.17 -4.76 3.34
N ASP A 167 -15.51 -5.29 4.36
CA ASP A 167 -14.16 -5.87 4.18
C ASP A 167 -14.24 -7.35 3.80
N MET A 168 -14.82 -7.60 2.63
CA MET A 168 -14.95 -8.93 2.03
C MET A 168 -15.06 -8.82 0.50
N ASN A 169 -14.61 -9.86 -0.22
CA ASN A 169 -14.77 -9.96 -1.66
C ASN A 169 -16.18 -10.44 -2.00
N ASP A 170 -17.08 -9.53 -2.35
CA ASP A 170 -18.46 -9.84 -2.69
C ASP A 170 -18.95 -9.10 -3.95
N ARG A 171 -18.85 -9.78 -5.10
CA ARG A 171 -19.28 -9.19 -6.39
C ARG A 171 -20.77 -8.87 -6.49
N GLN A 172 -21.63 -9.48 -5.67
CA GLN A 172 -23.08 -9.22 -5.68
C GLN A 172 -23.39 -7.82 -5.17
N LEU A 173 -22.52 -7.24 -4.35
CA LEU A 173 -22.70 -5.92 -3.75
C LEU A 173 -22.18 -4.76 -4.62
N ARG A 174 -21.61 -5.01 -5.81
CA ARG A 174 -21.06 -3.95 -6.68
C ARG A 174 -22.08 -2.89 -7.05
N ASN A 175 -23.29 -3.34 -7.38
CA ASN A 175 -24.41 -2.48 -7.74
C ASN A 175 -25.68 -3.07 -7.10
N ILE A 176 -26.36 -2.27 -6.28
CA ILE A 176 -27.58 -2.65 -5.58
C ILE A 176 -28.61 -1.53 -5.72
N VAL A 177 -29.84 -1.81 -5.38
CA VAL A 177 -30.88 -0.79 -5.14
C VAL A 177 -31.17 -0.77 -3.65
N CYS A 178 -31.00 0.39 -3.02
CA CYS A 178 -31.35 0.60 -1.61
C CYS A 178 -32.64 1.41 -1.46
N GLY A 179 -33.21 1.47 -0.24
CA GLY A 179 -34.42 2.26 0.07
C GLY A 179 -35.73 1.64 -0.43
N LEU A 180 -35.76 0.34 -0.76
CA LEU A 180 -36.98 -0.37 -1.17
C LEU A 180 -37.90 -0.64 0.04
N GLY A 181 -39.21 -0.88 -0.23
CA GLY A 181 -40.21 -1.24 0.79
C GLY A 181 -41.09 -0.07 1.23
N GLY A 182 -41.13 1.00 0.46
CA GLY A 182 -42.02 2.13 0.68
C GLY A 182 -41.38 3.32 1.42
N ARG A 183 -42.15 4.39 1.55
CA ARG A 183 -41.70 5.69 2.05
C ARG A 183 -40.96 5.65 3.40
N ALA A 184 -41.36 4.77 4.29
CA ALA A 184 -40.72 4.64 5.60
C ALA A 184 -39.28 4.14 5.54
N ASN A 185 -38.86 3.51 4.44
CA ASN A 185 -37.53 2.92 4.26
C ASN A 185 -36.53 3.81 3.50
N GLY A 186 -36.93 5.04 3.17
CA GLY A 186 -36.06 5.99 2.48
C GLY A 186 -36.45 6.23 1.02
N VAL A 187 -35.51 6.78 0.25
CA VAL A 187 -35.69 7.09 -1.17
C VAL A 187 -34.95 6.01 -1.99
N PRO A 188 -35.66 5.27 -2.86
CA PRO A 188 -35.02 4.27 -3.71
C PRO A 188 -33.96 4.91 -4.63
N ARG A 189 -32.74 4.35 -4.59
CA ARG A 189 -31.64 4.78 -5.45
C ARG A 189 -30.65 3.64 -5.73
N GLU A 190 -29.86 3.80 -6.78
CA GLU A 190 -28.70 2.95 -6.97
C GLU A 190 -27.64 3.24 -5.90
N ASP A 191 -27.00 2.20 -5.43
CA ASP A 191 -25.90 2.21 -4.48
C ASP A 191 -24.94 1.03 -4.81
N GLY A 192 -23.96 0.81 -3.96
CA GLY A 192 -23.07 -0.33 -4.03
C GLY A 192 -22.17 -0.37 -2.80
N PHE A 193 -21.34 -1.40 -2.76
CA PHE A 193 -20.30 -1.54 -1.75
C PHE A 193 -18.94 -1.56 -2.43
N ASP A 194 -17.99 -0.81 -1.86
CA ASP A 194 -16.58 -1.00 -2.13
C ASP A 194 -15.97 -1.87 -1.01
N ILE A 195 -14.84 -2.51 -1.27
CA ILE A 195 -14.09 -3.16 -0.19
C ILE A 195 -13.48 -2.08 0.71
N THR A 196 -13.44 -2.30 2.01
CA THR A 196 -12.99 -1.29 3.00
C THR A 196 -11.65 -0.65 2.64
N VAL A 197 -10.70 -1.42 2.13
CA VAL A 197 -9.37 -0.94 1.73
C VAL A 197 -9.34 -0.10 0.45
N ALA A 198 -10.45 -0.04 -0.30
CA ALA A 198 -10.63 0.84 -1.45
C ALA A 198 -11.35 2.15 -1.09
N SER A 199 -11.82 2.29 0.16
CA SER A 199 -12.54 3.48 0.62
C SER A 199 -11.66 4.71 0.74
N GLU A 200 -12.24 5.89 0.56
CA GLU A 200 -11.56 7.15 0.85
C GLU A 200 -11.24 7.29 2.34
N ILE A 201 -12.07 6.70 3.24
CA ILE A 201 -11.78 6.69 4.69
C ILE A 201 -10.45 5.99 4.97
N MET A 202 -10.17 4.85 4.33
CA MET A 202 -8.88 4.17 4.48
C MET A 202 -7.71 5.05 4.00
N ALA A 203 -7.87 5.76 2.88
CA ALA A 203 -6.84 6.66 2.39
C ALA A 203 -6.62 7.86 3.33
N ILE A 204 -7.69 8.49 3.80
CA ILE A 204 -7.65 9.58 4.80
C ILE A 204 -6.96 9.12 6.08
N PHE A 205 -7.35 7.96 6.61
CA PHE A 205 -6.78 7.36 7.81
C PHE A 205 -5.27 7.18 7.69
N CYS A 206 -4.79 6.73 6.53
CA CYS A 206 -3.37 6.53 6.29
C CYS A 206 -2.60 7.82 6.03
N LEU A 207 -3.26 8.88 5.60
CA LEU A 207 -2.61 10.18 5.30
C LEU A 207 -2.77 11.22 6.42
N ALA A 208 -3.60 10.95 7.42
CA ALA A 208 -3.77 11.84 8.57
C ALA A 208 -2.50 11.91 9.43
N THR A 209 -2.16 13.12 9.87
CA THR A 209 -0.98 13.43 10.70
C THR A 209 -1.34 13.73 12.16
N SER A 210 -2.63 13.88 12.47
CA SER A 210 -3.17 14.10 13.82
C SER A 210 -4.67 13.79 13.82
N ILE A 211 -5.27 13.76 15.03
CA ILE A 211 -6.74 13.64 15.15
C ILE A 211 -7.47 14.86 14.59
N THR A 212 -6.86 16.04 14.68
CA THR A 212 -7.41 17.28 14.10
C THR A 212 -7.37 17.21 12.58
N ASP A 213 -6.23 16.85 11.99
CA ASP A 213 -6.07 16.67 10.54
C ASP A 213 -7.02 15.56 10.02
N LEU A 214 -7.17 14.44 10.78
CA LEU A 214 -8.15 13.41 10.45
C LEU A 214 -9.55 14.00 10.33
N LYS A 215 -10.01 14.75 11.33
CA LYS A 215 -11.34 15.36 11.34
C LYS A 215 -11.54 16.35 10.20
N GLU A 216 -10.55 17.20 9.92
CA GLU A 216 -10.59 18.14 8.80
C GLU A 216 -10.67 17.44 7.45
N ARG A 217 -9.88 16.38 7.25
CA ARG A 217 -9.92 15.53 6.05
C ARG A 217 -11.27 14.86 5.87
N LEU A 218 -11.83 14.29 6.92
CA LEU A 218 -13.16 13.67 6.89
C LEU A 218 -14.23 14.67 6.47
N GLY A 219 -14.18 15.91 6.96
CA GLY A 219 -15.11 16.98 6.58
C GLY A 219 -15.07 17.34 5.10
N ARG A 220 -13.91 17.22 4.43
CA ARG A 220 -13.74 17.56 3.02
C ARG A 220 -14.27 16.48 2.05
N ILE A 221 -14.61 15.28 2.50
CA ILE A 221 -15.14 14.21 1.64
C ILE A 221 -16.34 14.72 0.85
N VAL A 222 -16.29 14.56 -0.48
CA VAL A 222 -17.41 14.87 -1.37
C VAL A 222 -18.30 13.64 -1.48
N VAL A 223 -19.56 13.73 -1.01
CA VAL A 223 -20.52 12.62 -0.98
C VAL A 223 -21.41 12.58 -2.22
N GLY A 224 -21.51 13.68 -2.96
CA GLY A 224 -22.33 13.83 -4.15
C GLY A 224 -22.43 15.29 -4.56
N TYR A 225 -23.39 15.58 -5.45
CA TYR A 225 -23.58 16.93 -5.99
C TYR A 225 -25.05 17.33 -5.93
N THR A 226 -25.29 18.62 -5.81
CA THR A 226 -26.63 19.21 -5.89
C THR A 226 -27.19 19.14 -7.33
N PHE A 227 -28.47 19.51 -7.50
CA PHE A 227 -29.07 19.67 -8.82
C PHE A 227 -28.30 20.68 -9.70
N ASP A 228 -27.64 21.66 -9.08
CA ASP A 228 -26.82 22.70 -9.74
C ASP A 228 -25.33 22.35 -9.84
N ASP A 229 -24.98 21.07 -9.71
CA ASP A 229 -23.60 20.55 -9.80
C ASP A 229 -22.61 21.09 -8.75
N GLN A 230 -23.09 21.61 -7.61
CA GLN A 230 -22.23 21.99 -6.49
C GLN A 230 -21.89 20.74 -5.65
N PRO A 231 -20.63 20.58 -5.20
CA PRO A 231 -20.25 19.46 -4.34
C PRO A 231 -20.93 19.60 -2.98
N VAL A 232 -21.39 18.47 -2.43
CA VAL A 232 -21.86 18.34 -1.06
C VAL A 232 -20.85 17.51 -0.30
N THR A 233 -20.43 18.01 0.86
CA THR A 233 -19.37 17.41 1.66
C THR A 233 -19.91 16.73 2.93
N ALA A 234 -19.07 15.91 3.56
CA ALA A 234 -19.37 15.34 4.88
C ALA A 234 -19.53 16.41 5.96
N HIS A 235 -18.86 17.58 5.82
CA HIS A 235 -19.05 18.74 6.69
C HIS A 235 -20.46 19.31 6.59
N ASP A 236 -21.01 19.43 5.38
CA ASP A 236 -22.39 19.89 5.16
C ASP A 236 -23.43 18.97 5.83
N LEU A 237 -23.07 17.69 6.01
CA LEU A 237 -23.87 16.69 6.74
C LEU A 237 -23.53 16.60 8.24
N HIS A 238 -22.60 17.43 8.75
CA HIS A 238 -22.10 17.44 10.13
C HIS A 238 -21.56 16.07 10.60
N ALA A 239 -20.94 15.31 9.68
CA ALA A 239 -20.56 13.91 9.91
C ALA A 239 -19.16 13.73 10.53
N GLU A 240 -18.23 14.67 10.26
CA GLU A 240 -16.80 14.51 10.52
C GLU A 240 -16.46 14.29 12.01
N GLY A 241 -17.24 14.87 12.92
CA GLY A 241 -17.04 14.71 14.37
C GLY A 241 -17.33 13.28 14.83
N ALA A 242 -18.48 12.73 14.43
CA ALA A 242 -18.89 11.38 14.78
C ALA A 242 -17.98 10.32 14.10
N MET A 243 -17.58 10.56 12.85
CA MET A 243 -16.63 9.70 12.13
C MET A 243 -15.25 9.69 12.82
N ALA A 244 -14.74 10.85 13.22
CA ALA A 244 -13.48 10.96 13.95
C ALA A 244 -13.54 10.25 15.31
N ALA A 245 -14.68 10.32 16.00
CA ALA A 245 -14.90 9.61 17.27
C ALA A 245 -14.80 8.08 17.11
N LEU A 246 -15.34 7.53 16.01
CA LEU A 246 -15.21 6.11 15.68
C LEU A 246 -13.75 5.70 15.36
N LEU A 247 -12.97 6.61 14.81
CA LEU A 247 -11.60 6.37 14.31
C LEU A 247 -10.50 6.70 15.33
N LYS A 248 -10.81 7.34 16.46
CA LYS A 248 -9.81 7.90 17.38
C LYS A 248 -8.81 6.86 17.92
N ASP A 249 -9.29 5.66 18.28
CA ASP A 249 -8.42 4.60 18.80
C ASP A 249 -7.76 3.81 17.65
N ALA A 250 -8.47 3.67 16.54
CA ALA A 250 -7.90 3.08 15.32
C ALA A 250 -6.68 3.87 14.83
N LEU A 251 -6.66 5.21 14.95
CA LEU A 251 -5.55 6.07 14.49
C LEU A 251 -4.22 5.79 15.20
N LYS A 252 -4.22 5.17 16.37
CA LYS A 252 -3.01 4.73 17.07
C LYS A 252 -2.38 3.55 16.32
N PRO A 253 -1.09 3.60 15.92
CA PRO A 253 -0.43 2.49 15.24
C PRO A 253 -0.36 1.22 16.09
N ASN A 254 -0.52 0.07 15.46
CA ASN A 254 -0.45 -1.24 16.11
C ASN A 254 1.00 -1.72 16.19
N LEU A 255 1.50 -1.94 17.40
CA LEU A 255 2.83 -2.48 17.66
C LEU A 255 2.75 -4.01 17.80
N VAL A 256 3.60 -4.69 17.09
CA VAL A 256 3.85 -6.14 17.11
C VAL A 256 5.36 -6.42 16.95
N GLN A 257 5.74 -7.64 16.61
CA GLN A 257 7.14 -8.05 16.48
C GLN A 257 7.35 -8.97 15.29
N THR A 258 8.58 -9.04 14.80
CA THR A 258 9.01 -10.11 13.89
C THR A 258 9.26 -11.40 14.67
N LEU A 259 9.47 -12.53 13.97
CA LEU A 259 9.89 -13.78 14.59
C LEU A 259 11.20 -13.63 15.40
N GLU A 260 12.09 -12.74 14.98
CA GLU A 260 13.37 -12.46 15.66
C GLU A 260 13.26 -11.33 16.71
N GLY A 261 12.05 -10.85 17.00
CA GLY A 261 11.78 -9.83 18.01
C GLY A 261 12.18 -8.40 17.58
N THR A 262 12.23 -8.10 16.31
CA THR A 262 12.32 -6.71 15.82
C THR A 262 10.96 -6.03 15.98
N PRO A 263 10.89 -4.81 16.54
CA PRO A 263 9.64 -4.06 16.63
C PRO A 263 9.03 -3.77 15.24
N ALA A 264 7.72 -3.93 15.11
CA ALA A 264 7.01 -3.68 13.87
C ALA A 264 5.67 -2.97 14.13
N PHE A 265 5.39 -1.94 13.34
CA PHE A 265 4.08 -1.33 13.26
C PHE A 265 3.31 -1.88 12.07
N VAL A 266 2.08 -2.31 12.29
CA VAL A 266 1.15 -2.74 11.22
C VAL A 266 -0.08 -1.85 11.31
N HIS A 267 -0.31 -0.98 10.29
CA HIS A 267 -1.31 0.06 10.42
C HIS A 267 -1.81 0.59 9.08
N GLY A 268 -3.11 0.45 8.83
CA GLY A 268 -3.77 0.83 7.59
C GLY A 268 -3.36 -0.01 6.39
N GLY A 269 -4.19 -0.08 5.35
CA GLY A 269 -3.96 -0.98 4.23
C GLY A 269 -4.62 -0.58 2.91
N PRO A 270 -4.45 0.67 2.42
CA PRO A 270 -5.08 1.09 1.17
C PRO A 270 -4.52 0.32 -0.02
N PHE A 271 -5.37 -0.01 -0.99
CA PHE A 271 -4.95 -0.66 -2.23
C PHE A 271 -4.10 0.28 -3.10
N ALA A 272 -2.98 -0.23 -3.65
CA ALA A 272 -2.05 0.56 -4.45
C ALA A 272 -2.50 0.79 -5.91
N ASN A 273 -3.51 0.06 -6.39
CA ASN A 273 -4.05 0.23 -7.74
C ASN A 273 -5.23 1.22 -7.81
N ILE A 274 -5.66 1.78 -6.68
CA ILE A 274 -6.77 2.73 -6.62
C ILE A 274 -6.57 3.84 -5.58
N ALA A 275 -5.67 3.63 -4.62
CA ALA A 275 -5.25 4.60 -3.62
C ALA A 275 -3.72 4.60 -3.52
N HIS A 276 -3.13 5.26 -2.52
CA HIS A 276 -1.69 5.43 -2.44
C HIS A 276 -0.90 4.16 -2.01
N GLY A 277 -1.57 3.10 -1.57
CA GLY A 277 -0.95 1.77 -1.40
C GLY A 277 0.17 1.64 -0.36
N CYS A 278 0.19 2.50 0.64
CA CYS A 278 1.22 2.54 1.68
C CYS A 278 0.57 2.47 3.07
N ASN A 279 1.30 2.03 4.08
CA ASN A 279 0.86 2.13 5.47
C ASN A 279 0.67 3.61 5.89
N SER A 280 0.15 3.81 7.09
CA SER A 280 -0.14 5.15 7.59
C SER A 280 1.12 6.01 7.75
N ILE A 281 0.95 7.32 7.63
CA ILE A 281 1.96 8.32 7.98
C ILE A 281 2.35 8.17 9.45
N MET A 282 1.35 7.97 10.33
CA MET A 282 1.57 7.76 11.77
C MET A 282 2.53 6.61 12.05
N ALA A 283 2.31 5.44 11.44
CA ALA A 283 3.20 4.28 11.63
C ALA A 283 4.61 4.56 11.10
N THR A 284 4.74 5.20 9.94
CA THR A 284 6.06 5.54 9.37
C THR A 284 6.80 6.56 10.22
N GLN A 285 6.12 7.61 10.70
CA GLN A 285 6.72 8.62 11.57
C GLN A 285 7.09 8.03 12.94
N MET A 286 6.22 7.17 13.50
CA MET A 286 6.49 6.47 14.75
C MET A 286 7.71 5.56 14.62
N ALA A 287 7.81 4.78 13.56
CA ALA A 287 8.96 3.92 13.29
C ALA A 287 10.27 4.72 13.14
N ARG A 288 10.22 5.90 12.49
CA ARG A 288 11.37 6.81 12.36
C ARG A 288 11.74 7.50 13.67
N ALA A 289 10.76 7.78 14.51
CA ALA A 289 11.02 8.42 15.82
C ALA A 289 11.68 7.45 16.82
N LEU A 290 11.35 6.17 16.72
CA LEU A 290 11.77 5.14 17.68
C LEU A 290 12.97 4.32 17.21
N GLY A 291 13.28 4.28 15.92
CA GLY A 291 14.37 3.47 15.37
C GLY A 291 15.40 4.29 14.61
N ASP A 292 16.62 3.75 14.52
CA ASP A 292 17.67 4.32 13.65
C ASP A 292 17.34 4.14 12.18
N TYR A 293 16.57 3.07 11.87
CA TYR A 293 16.09 2.73 10.53
C TYR A 293 14.60 2.39 10.56
N CYS A 294 13.80 3.10 9.78
CA CYS A 294 12.43 2.74 9.46
C CYS A 294 12.42 1.97 8.13
N ILE A 295 12.04 0.69 8.17
CA ILE A 295 11.91 -0.14 6.98
C ILE A 295 10.43 -0.25 6.65
N THR A 296 10.04 0.28 5.49
CA THR A 296 8.65 0.29 5.05
C THR A 296 8.49 -0.20 3.62
N GLU A 297 7.28 -0.54 3.21
CA GLU A 297 7.00 -1.02 1.87
C GLU A 297 5.90 -0.24 1.18
N ALA A 298 5.87 -0.31 -0.16
CA ALA A 298 4.78 0.15 -1.00
C ALA A 298 4.16 -1.01 -1.79
N GLY A 299 2.85 -0.96 -2.00
CA GLY A 299 2.10 -2.05 -2.64
C GLY A 299 2.40 -2.23 -4.12
N PHE A 300 2.31 -3.46 -4.62
CA PHE A 300 2.57 -3.83 -6.01
C PHE A 300 3.98 -3.47 -6.50
N GLY A 301 4.13 -3.13 -7.79
CA GLY A 301 5.38 -2.71 -8.38
C GLY A 301 5.74 -1.25 -8.08
N ALA A 302 7.00 -0.89 -8.37
CA ALA A 302 7.49 0.45 -8.12
C ALA A 302 6.78 1.52 -9.00
N ASP A 303 6.24 1.12 -10.13
CA ASP A 303 5.44 1.97 -11.02
C ASP A 303 4.09 2.41 -10.43
N LEU A 304 3.58 1.68 -9.43
CA LEU A 304 2.34 2.01 -8.72
C LEU A 304 2.59 2.38 -7.27
N GLY A 305 3.12 1.44 -6.48
CA GLY A 305 3.26 1.64 -5.04
C GLY A 305 4.34 2.66 -4.69
N ALA A 306 5.56 2.51 -5.21
CA ALA A 306 6.63 3.45 -4.92
C ALA A 306 6.36 4.82 -5.56
N GLU A 307 5.81 4.89 -6.77
CA GLU A 307 5.37 6.15 -7.39
C GLU A 307 4.45 6.92 -6.43
N LYS A 308 3.38 6.29 -5.90
CA LYS A 308 2.44 6.95 -4.99
C LYS A 308 3.01 7.22 -3.60
N PHE A 309 3.92 6.37 -3.12
CA PHE A 309 4.67 6.67 -1.91
C PHE A 309 5.45 7.98 -2.06
N LEU A 310 6.15 8.15 -3.19
CA LEU A 310 6.99 9.30 -3.49
C LEU A 310 6.15 10.54 -3.87
N ASP A 311 5.27 10.42 -4.87
CA ASP A 311 4.53 11.56 -5.40
C ASP A 311 3.28 11.96 -4.58
N ILE A 312 2.78 11.10 -3.69
CA ILE A 312 1.65 11.42 -2.81
C ILE A 312 2.11 11.51 -1.35
N LYS A 313 2.56 10.39 -0.74
CA LYS A 313 2.87 10.35 0.69
C LYS A 313 4.05 11.26 1.05
N CYS A 314 5.15 11.19 0.32
CA CYS A 314 6.32 12.04 0.54
C CYS A 314 6.00 13.52 0.24
N ARG A 315 5.24 13.80 -0.82
CA ARG A 315 4.82 15.17 -1.15
C ARG A 315 4.00 15.83 -0.04
N LEU A 316 3.05 15.09 0.54
CA LEU A 316 2.18 15.60 1.62
C LEU A 316 2.91 15.76 2.96
N THR A 317 4.00 15.03 3.18
CA THR A 317 4.65 14.94 4.51
C THR A 317 6.05 15.49 4.57
N GLY A 318 6.67 15.77 3.43
CA GLY A 318 8.10 16.12 3.36
C GLY A 318 9.05 14.96 3.66
N LEU A 319 8.53 13.72 3.77
CA LEU A 319 9.37 12.52 3.91
C LEU A 319 10.25 12.33 2.69
N LYS A 320 11.48 11.87 2.90
CA LYS A 320 12.44 11.56 1.85
C LYS A 320 13.10 10.21 2.18
N PRO A 321 13.00 9.19 1.30
CA PRO A 321 13.73 7.95 1.51
C PRO A 321 15.25 8.16 1.43
N ASP A 322 15.97 7.54 2.35
CA ASP A 322 17.44 7.53 2.35
C ASP A 322 17.98 6.45 1.40
N ALA A 323 17.23 5.37 1.20
CA ALA A 323 17.54 4.32 0.22
C ALA A 323 16.25 3.62 -0.25
N VAL A 324 16.29 3.07 -1.46
CA VAL A 324 15.21 2.25 -2.03
C VAL A 324 15.73 0.85 -2.35
N VAL A 325 15.00 -0.16 -1.91
CA VAL A 325 15.25 -1.57 -2.25
C VAL A 325 14.23 -2.02 -3.28
N VAL A 326 14.69 -2.44 -4.45
CA VAL A 326 13.85 -3.01 -5.51
C VAL A 326 13.96 -4.53 -5.47
N VAL A 327 12.90 -5.19 -5.06
CA VAL A 327 12.84 -6.66 -4.96
C VAL A 327 12.49 -7.27 -6.32
N ALA A 328 13.24 -8.28 -6.71
CA ALA A 328 12.95 -9.10 -7.88
C ALA A 328 13.20 -10.58 -7.58
N THR A 329 12.65 -11.47 -8.40
CA THR A 329 12.97 -12.88 -8.43
C THR A 329 13.34 -13.29 -9.85
N VAL A 330 14.27 -14.23 -10.00
CA VAL A 330 14.61 -14.82 -11.31
C VAL A 330 13.35 -15.37 -11.98
N ARG A 331 12.47 -16.03 -11.22
CA ARG A 331 11.20 -16.57 -11.70
C ARG A 331 10.27 -15.50 -12.27
N ALA A 332 10.11 -14.38 -11.56
CA ALA A 332 9.27 -13.29 -12.04
C ALA A 332 9.85 -12.64 -13.30
N LEU A 333 11.16 -12.47 -13.38
CA LEU A 333 11.83 -11.95 -14.57
C LEU A 333 11.68 -12.90 -15.77
N LYS A 334 11.82 -14.22 -15.57
CA LYS A 334 11.53 -15.20 -16.63
C LYS A 334 10.07 -15.14 -17.10
N ASN A 335 9.12 -14.94 -16.18
CA ASN A 335 7.72 -14.76 -16.55
C ASN A 335 7.49 -13.50 -17.38
N HIS A 336 8.14 -12.38 -17.02
CA HIS A 336 8.16 -11.17 -17.84
C HIS A 336 8.80 -11.38 -19.21
N GLY A 337 9.72 -12.34 -19.33
CA GLY A 337 10.32 -12.80 -20.59
C GLY A 337 9.48 -13.83 -21.35
N GLY A 338 8.24 -14.11 -20.89
CA GLY A 338 7.26 -14.96 -21.60
C GLY A 338 7.22 -16.43 -21.18
N VAL A 339 7.93 -16.84 -20.11
CA VAL A 339 7.87 -18.21 -19.60
C VAL A 339 6.59 -18.43 -18.80
N ALA A 340 5.90 -19.52 -19.08
CA ALA A 340 4.70 -19.95 -18.36
C ALA A 340 5.02 -20.38 -16.92
N LYS A 341 4.03 -20.29 -16.02
CA LYS A 341 4.20 -20.50 -14.57
C LYS A 341 4.79 -21.86 -14.20
N ASP A 342 4.43 -22.90 -14.92
CA ASP A 342 4.85 -24.29 -14.70
C ASP A 342 6.31 -24.57 -15.12
N ALA A 343 6.88 -23.75 -16.00
CA ALA A 343 8.26 -23.86 -16.50
C ALA A 343 9.27 -22.91 -15.80
N LEU A 344 8.86 -22.13 -14.80
CA LEU A 344 9.71 -21.10 -14.15
C LEU A 344 10.87 -21.67 -13.33
N ASN A 345 10.86 -22.96 -13.01
CA ASN A 345 11.92 -23.61 -12.22
C ASN A 345 13.10 -24.09 -13.07
N GLU A 346 12.98 -24.09 -14.39
CA GLU A 346 14.04 -24.49 -15.31
C GLU A 346 14.94 -23.27 -15.64
N GLU A 347 16.25 -23.51 -15.78
CA GLU A 347 17.18 -22.46 -16.22
C GLU A 347 16.79 -21.98 -17.61
N ASN A 348 16.67 -20.66 -17.76
CA ASN A 348 16.36 -20.03 -19.05
C ASN A 348 16.94 -18.61 -19.13
N LEU A 349 18.21 -18.53 -19.49
CA LEU A 349 18.93 -17.26 -19.62
C LEU A 349 18.32 -16.36 -20.70
N GLN A 350 17.84 -16.93 -21.82
CA GLN A 350 17.25 -16.13 -22.90
C GLN A 350 15.95 -15.44 -22.43
N ALA A 351 15.08 -16.16 -21.75
CA ALA A 351 13.86 -15.58 -21.22
C ALA A 351 14.14 -14.59 -20.08
N LEU A 352 15.14 -14.90 -19.24
CA LEU A 352 15.59 -13.98 -18.19
C LEU A 352 16.10 -12.66 -18.80
N GLU A 353 16.93 -12.71 -19.85
CA GLU A 353 17.42 -11.52 -20.55
C GLU A 353 16.27 -10.72 -21.19
N ALA A 354 15.26 -11.40 -21.75
CA ALA A 354 14.07 -10.75 -22.31
C ALA A 354 13.19 -10.08 -21.24
N GLY A 355 13.17 -10.59 -20.02
CA GLY A 355 12.38 -10.04 -18.91
C GLY A 355 13.11 -8.99 -18.07
N LEU A 356 14.43 -8.98 -18.08
CA LEU A 356 15.28 -8.01 -17.35
C LEU A 356 14.89 -6.54 -17.56
N PRO A 357 14.46 -6.08 -18.75
CA PRO A 357 14.04 -4.69 -18.95
C PRO A 357 12.96 -4.23 -17.98
N ASN A 358 12.11 -5.14 -17.43
CA ASN A 358 11.15 -4.78 -16.40
C ASN A 358 11.85 -4.29 -15.12
N LEU A 359 12.83 -5.03 -14.62
CA LEU A 359 13.64 -4.63 -13.46
C LEU A 359 14.42 -3.34 -13.74
N LEU A 360 15.11 -3.28 -14.87
CA LEU A 360 15.97 -2.15 -15.21
C LEU A 360 15.18 -0.84 -15.32
N GLN A 361 13.96 -0.86 -15.87
CA GLN A 361 13.09 0.33 -15.90
C GLN A 361 12.67 0.77 -14.50
N HIS A 362 12.36 -0.15 -13.59
CA HIS A 362 12.07 0.22 -12.20
C HIS A 362 13.28 0.85 -11.51
N VAL A 363 14.48 0.29 -11.71
CA VAL A 363 15.73 0.86 -11.21
C VAL A 363 15.96 2.26 -11.78
N GLU A 364 15.84 2.44 -13.10
CA GLU A 364 15.95 3.75 -13.75
C GLU A 364 14.94 4.76 -13.23
N ASN A 365 13.71 4.33 -12.94
CA ASN A 365 12.70 5.22 -12.34
C ASN A 365 13.17 5.74 -10.98
N ILE A 366 13.65 4.86 -10.10
CA ILE A 366 14.16 5.25 -8.79
C ILE A 366 15.39 6.16 -8.91
N THR A 367 16.35 5.79 -9.76
CA THR A 367 17.64 6.49 -9.85
C THR A 367 17.58 7.77 -10.68
N ASN A 368 16.82 7.80 -11.77
CA ASN A 368 16.84 8.90 -12.74
C ASN A 368 15.59 9.80 -12.64
N VAL A 369 14.40 9.24 -12.33
CA VAL A 369 13.18 10.05 -12.20
C VAL A 369 13.10 10.63 -10.80
N TYR A 370 13.30 9.81 -9.76
CA TYR A 370 13.20 10.25 -8.36
C TYR A 370 14.56 10.65 -7.75
N ASN A 371 15.66 10.37 -8.43
CA ASN A 371 17.03 10.71 -8.03
C ASN A 371 17.39 10.21 -6.62
N LEU A 372 17.02 8.95 -6.34
CA LEU A 372 17.27 8.27 -5.08
C LEU A 372 18.29 7.13 -5.22
N PRO A 373 19.09 6.84 -4.17
CA PRO A 373 19.97 5.68 -4.18
C PRO A 373 19.18 4.38 -4.12
N CYS A 374 19.64 3.37 -4.85
CA CYS A 374 18.92 2.12 -5.06
C CYS A 374 19.83 0.90 -4.90
N VAL A 375 19.29 -0.17 -4.32
CA VAL A 375 19.85 -1.52 -4.36
C VAL A 375 18.79 -2.50 -4.87
N VAL A 376 19.19 -3.48 -5.66
CA VAL A 376 18.32 -4.59 -6.08
C VAL A 376 18.49 -5.75 -5.12
N ALA A 377 17.38 -6.23 -4.56
CA ALA A 377 17.34 -7.44 -3.75
C ALA A 377 16.78 -8.59 -4.58
N ILE A 378 17.58 -9.62 -4.84
CA ILE A 378 17.11 -10.86 -5.46
C ILE A 378 16.62 -11.79 -4.34
N ASN A 379 15.31 -11.96 -4.25
CA ASN A 379 14.70 -12.96 -3.38
C ASN A 379 14.94 -14.34 -4.01
N ARG A 380 16.00 -15.01 -3.55
CA ARG A 380 16.56 -16.22 -4.15
C ARG A 380 15.69 -17.44 -3.85
N PHE A 381 15.42 -18.20 -4.89
CA PHE A 381 14.80 -19.52 -4.80
C PHE A 381 15.85 -20.64 -4.99
N PRO A 382 15.64 -21.82 -4.38
CA PRO A 382 16.59 -22.95 -4.53
C PRO A 382 16.83 -23.41 -5.96
N THR A 383 15.91 -23.08 -6.87
CA THR A 383 15.99 -23.42 -8.31
C THR A 383 16.75 -22.40 -9.14
N ASP A 384 17.08 -21.24 -8.58
CA ASP A 384 17.83 -20.20 -9.30
C ASP A 384 19.28 -20.63 -9.50
N THR A 385 19.76 -20.59 -10.74
CA THR A 385 21.14 -20.98 -11.06
C THR A 385 22.11 -19.82 -10.90
N GLU A 386 23.38 -20.14 -10.69
CA GLU A 386 24.44 -19.12 -10.58
C GLU A 386 24.59 -18.30 -11.88
N ALA A 387 24.32 -18.92 -13.04
CA ALA A 387 24.34 -18.21 -14.32
C ALA A 387 23.22 -17.18 -14.44
N GLU A 388 22.01 -17.53 -13.98
CA GLU A 388 20.87 -16.61 -13.92
C GLU A 388 21.10 -15.47 -12.95
N LEU A 389 21.60 -15.75 -11.75
CA LEU A 389 21.91 -14.72 -10.74
C LEU A 389 22.98 -13.76 -11.24
N LYS A 390 24.05 -14.29 -11.86
CA LYS A 390 25.11 -13.47 -12.43
C LYS A 390 24.61 -12.57 -13.55
N LEU A 391 23.74 -13.04 -14.42
CA LEU A 391 23.17 -12.23 -15.50
C LEU A 391 22.42 -11.01 -14.95
N VAL A 392 21.60 -11.20 -13.90
CA VAL A 392 20.88 -10.09 -13.25
C VAL A 392 21.87 -9.10 -12.63
N GLU A 393 22.88 -9.62 -11.91
CA GLU A 393 23.90 -8.78 -11.27
C GLU A 393 24.67 -7.95 -12.28
N ASP A 394 25.16 -8.56 -13.36
CA ASP A 394 25.93 -7.86 -14.41
C ASP A 394 25.09 -6.73 -15.04
N LYS A 395 23.80 -6.99 -15.34
CA LYS A 395 22.90 -5.98 -15.93
C LYS A 395 22.56 -4.82 -14.98
N CYS A 396 22.39 -5.07 -13.70
CA CYS A 396 22.20 -4.00 -12.72
C CYS A 396 23.48 -3.15 -12.53
N ARG A 397 24.65 -3.78 -12.54
CA ARG A 397 25.93 -3.07 -12.47
C ARG A 397 26.16 -2.15 -13.66
N GLU A 398 25.70 -2.51 -14.87
CA GLU A 398 25.75 -1.61 -16.04
C GLU A 398 25.00 -0.28 -15.77
N LEU A 399 24.00 -0.27 -14.88
CA LEU A 399 23.28 0.92 -14.42
C LEU A 399 23.90 1.57 -13.16
N GLY A 400 25.02 1.07 -12.67
CA GLY A 400 25.66 1.56 -11.44
C GLY A 400 24.90 1.21 -10.17
N VAL A 401 24.12 0.11 -10.17
CA VAL A 401 23.32 -0.35 -9.04
C VAL A 401 23.79 -1.73 -8.56
N ASN A 402 24.01 -1.84 -7.25
CA ASN A 402 24.42 -3.09 -6.63
C ASN A 402 23.24 -4.06 -6.48
N VAL A 403 23.56 -5.36 -6.50
CA VAL A 403 22.62 -6.46 -6.26
C VAL A 403 23.04 -7.19 -4.99
N ALA A 404 22.08 -7.43 -4.10
CA ALA A 404 22.25 -8.27 -2.93
C ALA A 404 21.31 -9.49 -3.03
N LEU A 405 21.83 -10.68 -2.77
CA LEU A 405 21.01 -11.88 -2.65
C LEU A 405 20.28 -11.88 -1.31
N SER A 406 19.02 -12.25 -1.32
CA SER A 406 18.17 -12.34 -0.13
C SER A 406 17.65 -13.76 0.01
N GLU A 407 18.03 -14.42 1.09
CA GLU A 407 17.59 -15.77 1.50
C GLU A 407 16.75 -15.72 2.78
N VAL A 408 16.16 -14.57 3.09
CA VAL A 408 15.47 -14.30 4.36
C VAL A 408 14.28 -15.22 4.60
N TRP A 409 13.62 -15.70 3.56
CA TRP A 409 12.54 -16.67 3.70
C TRP A 409 12.99 -17.95 4.41
N ALA A 410 14.16 -18.47 4.05
CA ALA A 410 14.70 -19.71 4.61
C ALA A 410 15.55 -19.51 5.87
N LYS A 411 16.21 -18.35 6.04
CA LYS A 411 17.24 -18.11 7.03
C LYS A 411 16.95 -16.93 7.97
N GLY A 412 15.75 -16.31 7.87
CA GLY A 412 15.47 -15.11 8.65
C GLY A 412 16.46 -13.98 8.37
N GLY A 413 16.77 -13.17 9.37
CA GLY A 413 17.70 -12.05 9.24
C GLY A 413 19.11 -12.43 8.78
N GLU A 414 19.58 -13.66 9.09
CA GLU A 414 20.88 -14.15 8.62
C GLU A 414 20.98 -14.17 7.09
N GLY A 415 19.86 -14.50 6.42
CA GLY A 415 19.77 -14.51 4.96
C GLY A 415 19.75 -13.13 4.31
N GLY A 416 19.70 -12.04 5.10
CA GLY A 416 19.63 -10.66 4.63
C GLY A 416 20.84 -9.79 4.94
N LEU A 417 21.90 -10.35 5.50
CA LEU A 417 23.05 -9.56 6.00
C LEU A 417 23.73 -8.73 4.90
N ALA A 418 23.95 -9.30 3.72
CA ALA A 418 24.55 -8.57 2.61
C ALA A 418 23.67 -7.39 2.13
N LEU A 419 22.34 -7.59 2.11
CA LEU A 419 21.39 -6.52 1.80
C LEU A 419 21.41 -5.43 2.87
N ALA A 420 21.47 -5.81 4.15
CA ALA A 420 21.56 -4.86 5.26
C ALA A 420 22.85 -4.01 5.19
N ASP A 421 23.99 -4.63 4.91
CA ASP A 421 25.27 -3.92 4.75
C ASP A 421 25.19 -2.88 3.62
N GLU A 422 24.60 -3.23 2.47
CA GLU A 422 24.44 -2.31 1.35
C GLU A 422 23.44 -1.19 1.64
N VAL A 423 22.31 -1.49 2.30
CA VAL A 423 21.33 -0.47 2.73
C VAL A 423 21.97 0.53 3.69
N VAL A 424 22.74 0.06 4.68
CA VAL A 424 23.48 0.94 5.60
C VAL A 424 24.43 1.85 4.82
N ARG A 425 25.22 1.28 3.89
CA ARG A 425 26.14 2.03 3.06
C ARG A 425 25.43 3.15 2.27
N LEU A 426 24.29 2.83 1.64
CA LEU A 426 23.50 3.81 0.87
C LEU A 426 22.91 4.90 1.77
N CYS A 427 22.37 4.54 2.93
CA CYS A 427 21.79 5.50 3.87
C CYS A 427 22.81 6.46 4.50
N GLU A 428 24.05 5.98 4.71
CA GLU A 428 25.10 6.77 5.37
C GLU A 428 25.90 7.60 4.34
N ASN A 429 26.15 7.10 3.14
CA ASN A 429 27.08 7.69 2.17
C ASN A 429 26.41 8.10 0.84
N GLY A 430 25.15 7.73 0.60
CA GLY A 430 24.57 7.81 -0.74
C GLY A 430 25.16 6.77 -1.69
N ASP A 431 24.93 6.92 -2.97
CA ASP A 431 25.53 6.08 -4.00
C ASP A 431 26.69 6.78 -4.73
N GLU A 432 27.37 6.04 -5.61
CA GLU A 432 28.54 6.56 -6.38
C GLU A 432 28.18 7.71 -7.34
N ALA A 433 26.91 7.85 -7.70
CA ALA A 433 26.41 8.95 -8.51
C ALA A 433 26.04 10.19 -7.67
N GLY A 434 26.24 10.15 -6.35
CA GLY A 434 25.95 11.23 -5.42
C GLY A 434 24.46 11.37 -5.05
N ARG A 435 23.64 10.33 -5.30
CA ARG A 435 22.22 10.33 -4.90
C ARG A 435 22.09 10.05 -3.41
N SER A 436 21.16 10.75 -2.78
CA SER A 436 20.82 10.64 -1.36
C SER A 436 19.39 11.14 -1.12
N ALA A 437 18.91 11.14 0.12
CA ALA A 437 17.62 11.75 0.47
C ALA A 437 17.53 13.25 0.07
N ASP A 438 18.65 13.96 0.08
CA ASP A 438 18.70 15.39 -0.26
C ASP A 438 18.56 15.66 -1.76
N THR A 439 18.89 14.69 -2.61
CA THR A 439 18.74 14.79 -4.06
C THR A 439 17.37 14.35 -4.57
N PHE A 440 16.51 13.87 -3.68
CA PHE A 440 15.17 13.40 -4.04
C PHE A 440 14.36 14.47 -4.76
N GLN A 441 13.69 14.06 -5.82
CA GLN A 441 12.76 14.89 -6.60
C GLN A 441 11.49 14.12 -6.93
N PHE A 442 10.41 14.85 -7.21
CA PHE A 442 9.14 14.28 -7.64
C PHE A 442 9.12 14.03 -9.15
N SER A 443 8.23 13.14 -9.61
CA SER A 443 8.08 12.87 -11.05
C SER A 443 7.43 14.02 -11.83
N TYR A 444 6.77 14.96 -11.13
CA TYR A 444 6.14 16.17 -11.70
C TYR A 444 6.11 17.32 -10.68
N GLY A 445 6.02 18.56 -11.19
CA GLY A 445 5.88 19.78 -10.39
C GLY A 445 4.45 20.04 -9.92
N ASP A 446 4.30 20.87 -8.90
CA ASP A 446 2.98 21.23 -8.30
C ASP A 446 2.18 22.18 -9.19
N ASP A 447 2.86 22.96 -10.03
CA ASP A 447 2.31 24.00 -10.91
C ASP A 447 1.59 23.46 -12.16
N LEU A 448 1.65 22.15 -12.41
CA LEU A 448 1.02 21.51 -13.54
C LEU A 448 -0.50 21.34 -13.33
N SER A 449 -1.27 21.38 -14.43
CA SER A 449 -2.69 20.98 -14.44
C SER A 449 -2.83 19.48 -14.15
N LEU A 450 -4.04 19.03 -13.78
CA LEU A 450 -4.30 17.60 -13.54
C LEU A 450 -3.93 16.72 -14.74
N ARG A 451 -4.21 17.20 -15.98
CA ARG A 451 -3.85 16.48 -17.20
C ARG A 451 -2.33 16.37 -17.38
N GLU A 452 -1.63 17.46 -17.18
CA GLU A 452 -0.16 17.49 -17.30
C GLU A 452 0.52 16.61 -16.24
N LYS A 453 -0.01 16.58 -14.99
CA LYS A 453 0.45 15.65 -13.94
C LYS A 453 0.26 14.19 -14.36
N ILE A 454 -0.91 13.82 -14.89
CA ILE A 454 -1.21 12.48 -15.42
C ILE A 454 -0.25 12.13 -16.57
N GLU A 455 -0.05 13.06 -17.52
CA GLU A 455 0.91 12.86 -18.62
C GLU A 455 2.34 12.71 -18.14
N ALA A 456 2.75 13.46 -17.13
CA ALA A 456 4.09 13.38 -16.56
C ALA A 456 4.35 11.99 -15.94
N VAL A 457 3.42 11.47 -15.13
CA VAL A 457 3.53 10.10 -14.58
C VAL A 457 3.59 9.08 -15.72
N ALA A 458 2.69 9.16 -16.70
CA ALA A 458 2.65 8.23 -17.82
C ALA A 458 3.96 8.22 -18.64
N LYS A 459 4.53 9.38 -18.91
CA LYS A 459 5.78 9.51 -19.69
C LYS A 459 7.02 9.18 -18.86
N ASN A 460 7.12 9.73 -17.66
CA ASN A 460 8.32 9.63 -16.83
C ASN A 460 8.45 8.26 -16.15
N VAL A 461 7.35 7.69 -15.66
CA VAL A 461 7.36 6.44 -14.88
C VAL A 461 7.03 5.23 -15.76
N TYR A 462 6.01 5.34 -16.62
CA TYR A 462 5.56 4.19 -17.43
C TYR A 462 6.26 4.11 -18.78
N ARG A 463 6.92 5.20 -19.25
CA ARG A 463 7.50 5.32 -20.60
C ARG A 463 6.46 5.21 -21.71
N ALA A 464 5.23 5.67 -21.45
CA ALA A 464 4.21 5.81 -22.47
C ALA A 464 4.53 6.96 -23.43
N ASP A 465 4.08 6.84 -24.68
CA ASP A 465 4.24 7.91 -25.69
C ASP A 465 3.33 9.11 -25.41
N GLY A 466 2.31 8.93 -24.57
CA GLY A 466 1.36 9.96 -24.15
C GLY A 466 0.12 9.37 -23.50
N VAL A 467 -0.87 10.24 -23.29
CA VAL A 467 -2.15 9.90 -22.68
C VAL A 467 -3.30 10.28 -23.60
N ASP A 468 -4.28 9.38 -23.71
CA ASP A 468 -5.56 9.65 -24.37
C ASP A 468 -6.63 9.80 -23.28
N PHE A 469 -7.35 10.91 -23.33
CA PHE A 469 -8.44 11.19 -22.39
C PHE A 469 -9.78 10.95 -23.10
N GLU A 470 -10.55 9.97 -22.63
CA GLU A 470 -11.92 9.80 -23.11
C GLU A 470 -12.76 11.06 -22.76
N ALA A 471 -13.81 11.32 -23.53
CA ALA A 471 -14.63 12.53 -23.37
C ALA A 471 -15.17 12.71 -21.93
N LYS A 472 -15.53 11.60 -21.27
CA LYS A 472 -15.97 11.59 -19.86
C LYS A 472 -14.85 12.06 -18.93
N ALA A 473 -13.68 11.47 -19.03
CA ALA A 473 -12.51 11.84 -18.22
C ALA A 473 -12.09 13.29 -18.43
N ALA A 474 -12.05 13.72 -19.69
CA ALA A 474 -11.71 15.09 -20.07
C ALA A 474 -12.66 16.12 -19.45
N LYS A 475 -13.97 15.83 -19.46
CA LYS A 475 -15.01 16.68 -18.86
C LYS A 475 -14.88 16.71 -17.33
N GLU A 476 -14.66 15.54 -16.72
CA GLU A 476 -14.56 15.45 -15.25
C GLU A 476 -13.30 16.15 -14.73
N LEU A 477 -12.14 15.96 -15.35
CA LEU A 477 -10.91 16.69 -14.97
C LEU A 477 -11.09 18.20 -15.05
N ALA A 478 -11.69 18.73 -16.13
CA ALA A 478 -11.96 20.15 -16.26
C ALA A 478 -12.95 20.66 -15.21
N LYS A 479 -13.95 19.83 -14.82
CA LYS A 479 -14.88 20.15 -13.73
C LYS A 479 -14.15 20.21 -12.39
N LEU A 480 -13.29 19.25 -12.09
CA LEU A 480 -12.51 19.20 -10.85
C LEU A 480 -11.56 20.40 -10.72
N GLU A 481 -10.89 20.79 -11.79
CA GLU A 481 -10.05 22.01 -11.80
C GLU A 481 -10.87 23.26 -11.52
N LYS A 482 -12.06 23.39 -12.17
CA LYS A 482 -12.97 24.51 -11.93
C LYS A 482 -13.50 24.58 -10.49
N LEU A 483 -13.65 23.41 -9.83
CA LEU A 483 -14.07 23.31 -8.43
C LEU A 483 -12.93 23.55 -7.42
N GLY A 484 -11.71 23.84 -7.89
CA GLY A 484 -10.55 24.15 -7.03
C GLY A 484 -9.71 22.93 -6.62
N PHE A 485 -9.85 21.78 -7.29
CA PHE A 485 -9.06 20.59 -7.01
C PHE A 485 -7.82 20.42 -7.92
N GLY A 486 -7.50 21.44 -8.72
CA GLY A 486 -6.40 21.39 -9.71
C GLY A 486 -5.01 21.21 -9.10
N ASP A 487 -4.78 21.72 -7.91
CA ASP A 487 -3.47 21.66 -7.22
C ASP A 487 -3.18 20.27 -6.60
N MET A 488 -4.19 19.40 -6.50
CA MET A 488 -4.02 18.07 -5.90
C MET A 488 -3.07 17.19 -6.71
N PRO A 489 -2.27 16.31 -6.05
CA PRO A 489 -1.54 15.25 -6.73
C PRO A 489 -2.50 14.27 -7.40
N VAL A 490 -1.99 13.53 -8.39
CA VAL A 490 -2.77 12.52 -9.11
C VAL A 490 -2.43 11.11 -8.63
N CYS A 491 -3.45 10.27 -8.52
CA CYS A 491 -3.35 8.86 -8.19
C CYS A 491 -3.78 8.03 -9.41
N MET A 492 -2.81 7.43 -10.10
CA MET A 492 -3.07 6.60 -11.27
C MET A 492 -3.66 5.24 -10.87
N ALA A 493 -4.93 5.01 -11.19
CA ALA A 493 -5.60 3.74 -10.99
C ALA A 493 -5.46 2.89 -12.27
N LYS A 494 -4.54 1.93 -12.24
CA LYS A 494 -4.08 1.15 -13.39
C LYS A 494 -3.90 -0.33 -13.00
N THR A 495 -3.83 -1.22 -14.00
CA THR A 495 -3.40 -2.60 -13.76
C THR A 495 -2.01 -2.64 -13.10
N GLN A 496 -1.81 -3.55 -12.16
CA GLN A 496 -0.54 -3.75 -11.48
C GLN A 496 0.45 -4.62 -12.26
N TYR A 497 0.02 -5.30 -13.31
CA TYR A 497 0.81 -6.34 -14.00
C TYR A 497 1.69 -5.83 -15.12
N SER A 498 1.60 -4.56 -15.47
CA SER A 498 2.35 -3.96 -16.59
C SER A 498 2.59 -2.48 -16.34
N PHE A 499 3.62 -1.90 -16.95
CA PHE A 499 3.76 -0.44 -17.06
C PHE A 499 2.63 0.19 -17.91
N SER A 500 2.08 -0.57 -18.86
CA SER A 500 0.91 -0.16 -19.64
C SER A 500 -0.41 -0.30 -18.84
N ASP A 501 -1.50 0.23 -19.37
CA ASP A 501 -2.87 -0.05 -18.94
C ASP A 501 -3.44 -1.38 -19.50
N ASP A 502 -2.66 -2.08 -20.34
CA ASP A 502 -2.91 -3.43 -20.83
C ASP A 502 -2.07 -4.45 -20.06
N GLN A 503 -2.71 -5.26 -19.23
CA GLN A 503 -2.04 -6.27 -18.39
C GLN A 503 -1.33 -7.37 -19.17
N THR A 504 -1.60 -7.54 -20.46
CA THR A 504 -0.96 -8.56 -21.31
C THR A 504 0.42 -8.13 -21.82
N LYS A 505 0.74 -6.84 -21.74
CA LYS A 505 2.03 -6.28 -22.16
C LYS A 505 3.06 -6.44 -21.04
N LEU A 506 3.73 -7.58 -21.00
CA LEU A 506 4.76 -7.91 -20.02
C LEU A 506 6.11 -7.21 -20.30
N GLY A 507 7.05 -7.34 -19.37
CA GLY A 507 8.38 -6.76 -19.51
C GLY A 507 8.38 -5.23 -19.37
N ALA A 508 9.05 -4.54 -20.29
CA ALA A 508 9.08 -3.08 -20.38
C ALA A 508 8.52 -2.62 -21.74
N PRO A 509 7.20 -2.59 -21.89
CA PRO A 509 6.57 -2.24 -23.18
C PRO A 509 6.95 -0.81 -23.61
N ARG A 510 6.96 -0.59 -24.93
CA ARG A 510 7.19 0.69 -25.59
C ARG A 510 6.17 0.91 -26.70
N GLY A 511 6.01 2.13 -27.18
CA GLY A 511 5.11 2.43 -28.27
C GLY A 511 3.64 2.31 -27.86
N PHE A 512 3.29 2.62 -26.62
CA PHE A 512 1.91 2.56 -26.13
C PHE A 512 1.49 3.91 -25.54
N ARG A 513 0.18 4.11 -25.46
CA ARG A 513 -0.43 5.25 -24.80
C ARG A 513 -1.32 4.77 -23.66
N ILE A 514 -1.43 5.55 -22.60
CA ILE A 514 -2.35 5.30 -21.49
C ILE A 514 -3.70 5.91 -21.82
N THR A 515 -4.79 5.18 -21.63
CA THR A 515 -6.15 5.68 -21.82
C THR A 515 -6.81 5.97 -20.48
N VAL A 516 -7.05 7.25 -20.18
CA VAL A 516 -7.83 7.67 -19.00
C VAL A 516 -9.31 7.71 -19.37
N ARG A 517 -10.11 6.86 -18.71
CA ARG A 517 -11.54 6.69 -19.00
C ARG A 517 -12.43 7.52 -18.10
N ASP A 518 -12.00 7.76 -16.87
CA ASP A 518 -12.74 8.53 -15.88
C ASP A 518 -11.79 9.18 -14.88
N ALA A 519 -12.28 10.13 -14.11
CA ALA A 519 -11.57 10.71 -12.97
C ALA A 519 -12.54 10.94 -11.81
N LYS A 520 -12.02 10.89 -10.59
CA LYS A 520 -12.78 11.24 -9.39
C LYS A 520 -11.88 11.93 -8.37
N VAL A 521 -12.44 12.83 -7.59
CA VAL A 521 -11.73 13.43 -6.47
C VAL A 521 -11.89 12.58 -5.21
N SER A 522 -10.79 12.38 -4.50
CA SER A 522 -10.75 11.93 -3.10
C SER A 522 -10.34 13.16 -2.27
N ALA A 523 -11.30 14.07 -2.06
CA ALA A 523 -11.03 15.41 -1.55
C ALA A 523 -10.50 15.41 -0.11
N GLY A 524 -10.98 14.48 0.71
CA GLY A 524 -10.49 14.28 2.08
C GLY A 524 -9.09 13.68 2.11
N ALA A 525 -8.81 12.71 1.25
CA ALA A 525 -7.47 12.14 1.10
C ALA A 525 -6.49 13.16 0.48
N GLY A 526 -6.98 14.07 -0.37
CA GLY A 526 -6.20 15.13 -0.99
C GLY A 526 -5.50 14.73 -2.28
N PHE A 527 -6.16 13.90 -3.12
CA PHE A 527 -5.68 13.55 -4.46
C PHE A 527 -6.83 13.31 -5.44
N VAL A 528 -6.52 13.40 -6.73
CA VAL A 528 -7.44 13.06 -7.83
C VAL A 528 -7.07 11.70 -8.39
N VAL A 529 -8.04 10.78 -8.46
CA VAL A 529 -7.84 9.44 -9.03
C VAL A 529 -8.13 9.47 -10.52
N ALA A 530 -7.16 9.08 -11.34
CA ALA A 530 -7.30 8.89 -12.78
C ALA A 530 -7.48 7.40 -13.11
N LEU A 531 -8.64 7.03 -13.65
CA LEU A 531 -9.02 5.64 -13.92
C LEU A 531 -8.65 5.28 -15.37
N THR A 532 -7.72 4.33 -15.54
CA THR A 532 -7.21 3.92 -16.86
C THR A 532 -7.85 2.64 -17.40
N GLY A 533 -8.69 1.98 -16.62
CA GLY A 533 -9.34 0.72 -17.01
C GLY A 533 -10.49 0.37 -16.08
N ASN A 534 -10.99 -0.85 -16.19
CA ASN A 534 -11.98 -1.39 -15.25
C ASN A 534 -11.29 -1.77 -13.93
N ILE A 535 -11.01 -0.77 -13.10
CA ILE A 535 -10.43 -1.00 -11.78
C ILE A 535 -11.57 -1.38 -10.83
N MET A 536 -11.52 -2.59 -10.30
CA MET A 536 -12.55 -3.11 -9.40
C MET A 536 -12.29 -2.67 -7.97
N THR A 537 -13.22 -1.91 -7.42
CA THR A 537 -13.24 -1.48 -6.02
C THR A 537 -13.95 -2.50 -5.11
N MET A 538 -14.57 -3.52 -5.69
CA MET A 538 -15.17 -4.67 -5.01
C MET A 538 -14.75 -5.95 -5.74
N PRO A 539 -13.68 -6.62 -5.31
CA PRO A 539 -13.29 -7.94 -5.83
C PRO A 539 -14.37 -8.99 -5.58
N GLY A 540 -14.32 -10.08 -6.32
CA GLY A 540 -15.18 -11.25 -6.06
C GLY A 540 -14.32 -12.46 -5.67
N LEU A 541 -14.89 -13.37 -4.89
CA LEU A 541 -14.27 -14.67 -4.64
C LEU A 541 -14.13 -15.45 -5.95
N GLY A 542 -12.98 -16.10 -6.13
CA GLY A 542 -12.69 -16.96 -7.28
C GLY A 542 -13.39 -18.32 -7.18
N LYS A 543 -13.13 -19.19 -8.16
CA LYS A 543 -13.68 -20.57 -8.20
C LYS A 543 -13.17 -21.44 -7.04
N SER A 544 -11.95 -21.20 -6.58
CA SER A 544 -11.29 -21.91 -5.48
C SER A 544 -10.62 -20.90 -4.55
N PRO A 545 -11.40 -20.19 -3.74
CA PRO A 545 -10.86 -19.19 -2.83
C PRO A 545 -10.07 -19.84 -1.69
N ALA A 546 -9.16 -19.09 -1.06
CA ALA A 546 -8.41 -19.53 0.11
C ALA A 546 -9.32 -19.99 1.26
N ALA A 547 -10.51 -19.40 1.36
CA ALA A 547 -11.56 -19.80 2.31
C ALA A 547 -11.89 -21.30 2.33
N PHE A 548 -11.66 -22.01 1.23
CA PHE A 548 -11.91 -23.47 1.19
C PHE A 548 -10.87 -24.29 1.95
N LYS A 549 -9.74 -23.71 2.30
CA LYS A 549 -8.62 -24.37 2.98
C LYS A 549 -8.44 -23.91 4.42
N ILE A 550 -8.98 -22.73 4.75
CA ILE A 550 -8.90 -22.16 6.09
C ILE A 550 -9.90 -22.88 6.99
N ASP A 551 -9.40 -23.40 8.12
CA ASP A 551 -10.22 -24.12 9.09
C ASP A 551 -9.72 -23.81 10.51
N VAL A 552 -10.52 -24.21 11.52
CA VAL A 552 -10.19 -24.07 12.94
C VAL A 552 -10.51 -25.39 13.63
N ASP A 553 -9.55 -25.91 14.40
CA ASP A 553 -9.74 -27.16 15.16
C ASP A 553 -10.48 -26.91 16.50
N GLU A 554 -10.76 -28.00 17.21
CA GLU A 554 -11.48 -27.98 18.51
C GLU A 554 -10.72 -27.20 19.61
N THR A 555 -9.45 -26.93 19.44
CA THR A 555 -8.64 -26.14 20.38
C THR A 555 -8.60 -24.66 20.02
N GLY A 556 -9.20 -24.27 18.90
CA GLY A 556 -9.16 -22.91 18.34
C GLY A 556 -7.92 -22.63 17.47
N ARG A 557 -7.11 -23.64 17.17
CA ARG A 557 -5.94 -23.49 16.31
C ARG A 557 -6.37 -23.39 14.83
N ILE A 558 -5.88 -22.38 14.14
CA ILE A 558 -6.20 -22.14 12.73
C ILE A 558 -5.24 -22.93 11.83
N THR A 559 -5.79 -23.45 10.74
CA THR A 559 -5.06 -24.14 9.69
C THR A 559 -5.38 -23.55 8.32
N GLY A 560 -4.52 -23.75 7.34
CA GLY A 560 -4.75 -23.31 5.95
C GLY A 560 -4.68 -21.79 5.72
N LEU A 561 -4.23 -21.02 6.71
CA LEU A 561 -3.99 -19.58 6.59
C LEU A 561 -2.55 -19.35 6.07
N PHE A 562 -2.26 -19.80 4.85
CA PHE A 562 -0.97 -19.73 4.11
C PHE A 562 0.13 -20.68 4.57
#